data_7a95202ced3579a87a1814265a657b43
#
_entry.id   7a95202ced3579a87a1814265a657b43
#
_cell.length_a   1.000
_cell.length_b   1.000
_cell.length_c   1.000
_cell.angle_alpha   90.00
_cell.angle_beta   90.00
_cell.angle_gamma   90.00
#
_symmetry.space_group_name_H-M   'P 1'
#
loop_
_entity.id
_entity.type
_entity.pdbx_description
1 polymer ?
#
loop_
_entity_poly.entity_id
_entity_poly.type
_entity_poly.pdbx_seq_one_letter_code
_entity_poly.pdbx_strand_id
1 'polypeptide(L)'
;MTAPSGSCSRRRGGCTKEQRPVDEALRARLRDLCAAGWEFFERFDRTVRERGFHAFIASEYEVVQEALIAHRAPGSTFIELGSASGVITIMADLLGYDACGIEIDHSLVATARDLAQRFDSKARFVAGSFFPSGYKYRAADGEVRTGTLGEGTSGYLELGRALDDFDVVFGYPWGGEEPVLLDLMKRYGNPESLLLMHSVNDGVLAYRGGKRL
;
A
#
# COMPACT_ATOMS: atom_id res chain seq x y z
N MET A 1 27.02 41.19 16.79
CA MET A 1 26.04 41.23 15.71
C MET A 1 25.61 39.82 15.41
N THR A 2 24.51 39.41 16.00
CA THR A 2 23.94 38.06 15.88
C THR A 2 22.77 38.11 14.90
N ALA A 3 22.88 37.33 13.82
CA ALA A 3 21.82 37.20 12.84
C ALA A 3 20.70 36.25 13.38
N PRO A 4 19.41 36.55 13.14
CA PRO A 4 18.33 35.66 13.55
C PRO A 4 18.13 34.52 12.56
N SER A 5 18.09 33.29 13.07
CA SER A 5 17.70 32.09 12.37
C SER A 5 16.19 32.10 12.09
N GLY A 6 15.80 32.43 10.86
CA GLY A 6 14.41 32.35 10.42
C GLY A 6 14.03 30.88 10.14
N SER A 7 13.19 30.30 10.97
CA SER A 7 12.52 29.03 10.69
C SER A 7 11.46 29.26 9.61
N CYS A 8 11.70 28.75 8.41
CA CYS A 8 10.73 28.74 7.32
C CYS A 8 9.71 27.62 7.55
N SER A 9 8.61 27.92 8.24
CA SER A 9 7.46 27.02 8.31
C SER A 9 6.77 27.01 6.95
N ARG A 10 6.96 25.94 6.17
CA ARG A 10 6.19 25.69 4.95
C ARG A 10 4.74 25.41 5.36
N ARG A 11 3.88 26.42 5.31
CA ARG A 11 2.43 26.23 5.34
C ARG A 11 2.06 25.48 4.06
N ARG A 12 1.64 24.20 4.19
CA ARG A 12 0.99 23.46 3.11
C ARG A 12 -0.28 24.22 2.77
N GLY A 13 -0.31 24.89 1.62
CA GLY A 13 -1.52 25.50 1.05
C GLY A 13 -2.47 24.36 0.67
N GLY A 14 -3.37 24.02 1.58
CA GLY A 14 -4.37 22.98 1.36
C GLY A 14 -5.42 23.52 0.38
N CYS A 15 -5.36 23.07 -0.87
CA CYS A 15 -6.56 22.95 -1.67
C CYS A 15 -7.38 21.83 -1.00
N THR A 16 -8.44 22.18 -0.29
CA THR A 16 -9.39 21.22 0.30
C THR A 16 -10.07 20.50 -0.85
N LYS A 17 -9.50 19.35 -1.24
CA LYS A 17 -10.20 18.40 -2.12
C LYS A 17 -11.41 17.92 -1.32
N GLU A 18 -12.58 18.36 -1.74
CA GLU A 18 -13.83 17.89 -1.20
C GLU A 18 -13.88 16.35 -1.34
N GLN A 19 -14.15 15.66 -0.26
CA GLN A 19 -14.18 14.20 -0.26
C GLN A 19 -15.37 13.73 -1.11
N ARG A 20 -15.11 13.07 -2.23
CA ARG A 20 -16.15 12.51 -3.08
C ARG A 20 -17.01 11.53 -2.26
N PRO A 21 -18.34 11.66 -2.25
CA PRO A 21 -19.19 10.69 -1.58
C PRO A 21 -19.00 9.28 -2.19
N VAL A 22 -19.15 8.24 -1.37
CA VAL A 22 -19.17 6.85 -1.84
C VAL A 22 -20.58 6.55 -2.31
N ASP A 23 -20.90 7.06 -3.49
CA ASP A 23 -22.18 6.85 -4.17
C ASP A 23 -22.24 5.46 -4.86
N GLU A 24 -23.41 5.12 -5.40
CA GLU A 24 -23.58 3.82 -6.06
C GLU A 24 -22.72 3.68 -7.33
N ALA A 25 -22.44 4.76 -8.03
CA ALA A 25 -21.57 4.72 -9.22
C ALA A 25 -20.13 4.37 -8.83
N LEU A 26 -19.62 4.96 -7.75
CA LEU A 26 -18.30 4.61 -7.22
C LEU A 26 -18.28 3.17 -6.68
N ARG A 27 -19.33 2.73 -5.97
CA ARG A 27 -19.44 1.35 -5.50
C ARG A 27 -19.45 0.35 -6.67
N ALA A 28 -20.13 0.66 -7.77
CA ALA A 28 -20.12 -0.18 -8.97
C ALA A 28 -18.71 -0.28 -9.56
N ARG A 29 -17.98 0.85 -9.70
CA ARG A 29 -16.58 0.84 -10.17
C ARG A 29 -15.67 0.02 -9.27
N LEU A 30 -15.84 0.09 -7.95
CA LEU A 30 -15.06 -0.69 -6.99
C LEU A 30 -15.36 -2.19 -7.12
N ARG A 31 -16.63 -2.58 -7.31
CA ARG A 31 -16.98 -3.99 -7.59
C ARG A 31 -16.33 -4.49 -8.89
N ASP A 32 -16.37 -3.69 -9.95
CA ASP A 32 -15.74 -4.05 -11.23
C ASP A 32 -14.22 -4.20 -11.10
N LEU A 33 -13.58 -3.33 -10.29
CA LEU A 33 -12.15 -3.41 -9.98
C LEU A 33 -11.82 -4.71 -9.21
N CYS A 34 -12.60 -5.03 -8.17
CA CYS A 34 -12.44 -6.26 -7.40
C CYS A 34 -12.59 -7.49 -8.31
N ALA A 35 -13.61 -7.52 -9.15
CA ALA A 35 -13.83 -8.61 -10.10
C ALA A 35 -12.65 -8.77 -11.07
N ALA A 36 -12.14 -7.67 -11.63
CA ALA A 36 -10.94 -7.69 -12.48
C ALA A 36 -9.69 -8.19 -11.74
N GLY A 37 -9.55 -7.82 -10.46
CA GLY A 37 -8.48 -8.30 -9.60
C GLY A 37 -8.54 -9.80 -9.36
N TRP A 38 -9.72 -10.33 -9.05
CA TRP A 38 -9.95 -11.76 -8.86
C TRP A 38 -9.70 -12.55 -10.16
N GLU A 39 -10.20 -12.07 -11.30
CA GLU A 39 -9.93 -12.70 -12.61
C GLU A 39 -8.42 -12.77 -12.90
N PHE A 40 -7.68 -11.71 -12.62
CA PHE A 40 -6.23 -11.70 -12.75
C PHE A 40 -5.57 -12.70 -11.82
N PHE A 41 -5.94 -12.69 -10.52
CA PHE A 41 -5.36 -13.58 -9.52
C PHE A 41 -5.57 -15.05 -9.86
N GLU A 42 -6.78 -15.45 -10.25
CA GLU A 42 -7.09 -16.83 -10.64
C GLU A 42 -6.26 -17.30 -11.85
N ARG A 43 -6.05 -16.40 -12.81
CA ARG A 43 -5.20 -16.69 -13.99
C ARG A 43 -3.73 -16.80 -13.60
N PHE A 44 -3.25 -15.88 -12.74
CA PHE A 44 -1.89 -15.87 -12.21
C PHE A 44 -1.62 -17.13 -11.38
N ASP A 45 -2.49 -17.45 -10.42
CA ASP A 45 -2.38 -18.65 -9.56
C ASP A 45 -2.25 -19.94 -10.41
N ARG A 46 -3.06 -20.10 -11.44
CA ARG A 46 -2.94 -21.26 -12.34
C ARG A 46 -1.59 -21.37 -13.03
N THR A 47 -0.92 -20.26 -13.31
CA THR A 47 0.40 -20.27 -13.98
C THR A 47 1.57 -20.49 -13.04
N VAL A 48 1.44 -20.15 -11.75
CA VAL A 48 2.54 -20.23 -10.77
C VAL A 48 2.42 -21.35 -9.75
N ARG A 49 1.22 -21.95 -9.63
CA ARG A 49 0.92 -23.00 -8.64
C ARG A 49 1.92 -24.13 -8.59
N GLU A 50 2.51 -24.49 -9.72
CA GLU A 50 3.48 -25.60 -9.83
C GLU A 50 4.94 -25.15 -9.61
N ARG A 51 5.20 -23.86 -9.40
CA ARG A 51 6.57 -23.31 -9.34
C ARG A 51 7.20 -23.33 -7.94
N GLY A 52 6.48 -23.79 -6.91
CA GLY A 52 6.98 -23.84 -5.53
C GLY A 52 7.18 -22.50 -4.83
N PHE A 53 6.95 -21.39 -5.53
CA PHE A 53 6.94 -20.03 -5.00
C PHE A 53 5.76 -19.27 -5.59
N HIS A 54 4.99 -18.62 -4.74
CA HIS A 54 3.86 -17.78 -5.13
C HIS A 54 4.21 -16.31 -4.92
N ALA A 55 4.30 -15.56 -6.00
CA ALA A 55 4.78 -14.18 -5.97
C ALA A 55 3.82 -13.24 -5.24
N PHE A 56 2.53 -13.53 -5.19
CA PHE A 56 1.59 -12.80 -4.34
C PHE A 56 0.34 -13.62 -4.01
N ILE A 57 -0.30 -13.27 -2.90
CA ILE A 57 -1.63 -13.74 -2.51
C ILE A 57 -2.56 -12.54 -2.49
N ALA A 58 -3.73 -12.67 -3.12
CA ALA A 58 -4.71 -11.60 -3.14
C ALA A 58 -5.32 -11.37 -1.74
N SER A 59 -5.46 -10.11 -1.35
CA SER A 59 -6.25 -9.73 -0.18
C SER A 59 -7.75 -9.97 -0.43
N GLU A 60 -8.54 -10.08 0.63
CA GLU A 60 -10.01 -9.99 0.53
C GLU A 60 -10.39 -8.54 0.22
N TYR A 61 -10.56 -8.23 -1.05
CA TYR A 61 -10.71 -6.86 -1.56
C TYR A 61 -11.85 -6.10 -0.92
N GLU A 62 -12.99 -6.77 -0.67
CA GLU A 62 -14.17 -6.18 -0.07
C GLU A 62 -13.93 -5.78 1.39
N VAL A 63 -13.20 -6.60 2.14
CA VAL A 63 -12.81 -6.31 3.53
C VAL A 63 -11.88 -5.11 3.60
N VAL A 64 -10.91 -5.05 2.70
CA VAL A 64 -9.98 -3.91 2.61
C VAL A 64 -10.71 -2.64 2.15
N GLN A 65 -11.67 -2.76 1.22
CA GLN A 65 -12.49 -1.64 0.77
C GLN A 65 -13.23 -0.95 1.93
N GLU A 66 -13.89 -1.71 2.79
CA GLU A 66 -14.60 -1.15 3.94
C GLU A 66 -13.65 -0.48 4.94
N ALA A 67 -12.47 -1.06 5.16
CA ALA A 67 -11.44 -0.43 5.99
C ALA A 67 -10.93 0.89 5.40
N LEU A 68 -10.67 0.94 4.09
CA LEU A 68 -10.27 2.17 3.41
C LEU A 68 -11.37 3.24 3.46
N ILE A 69 -12.64 2.85 3.32
CA ILE A 69 -13.77 3.78 3.44
C ILE A 69 -13.86 4.34 4.87
N ALA A 70 -13.72 3.48 5.89
CA ALA A 70 -13.83 3.87 7.29
C ALA A 70 -12.72 4.85 7.73
N HIS A 71 -11.52 4.71 7.18
CA HIS A 71 -10.36 5.53 7.55
C HIS A 71 -10.03 6.66 6.56
N ARG A 72 -10.92 6.92 5.64
CA ARG A 72 -10.77 7.95 4.62
C ARG A 72 -10.75 9.35 5.23
N ALA A 73 -9.78 10.18 4.81
CA ALA A 73 -9.79 11.61 5.08
C ALA A 73 -9.41 12.39 3.81
N PRO A 74 -9.94 13.63 3.63
CA PRO A 74 -9.66 14.42 2.43
C PRO A 74 -8.17 14.64 2.21
N GLY A 75 -7.67 14.25 1.01
CA GLY A 75 -6.29 14.49 0.62
C GLY A 75 -5.25 13.63 1.33
N SER A 76 -5.67 12.60 2.06
CA SER A 76 -4.74 11.64 2.68
C SER A 76 -3.89 10.95 1.64
N THR A 77 -2.63 10.79 1.99
CA THR A 77 -1.66 10.04 1.19
C THR A 77 -1.69 8.57 1.58
N PHE A 78 -1.58 7.68 0.60
CA PHE A 78 -1.66 6.24 0.80
C PHE A 78 -0.50 5.53 0.13
N ILE A 79 0.05 4.51 0.78
CA ILE A 79 1.02 3.60 0.18
C ILE A 79 0.68 2.15 0.49
N GLU A 80 0.76 1.30 -0.53
CA GLU A 80 0.68 -0.15 -0.41
C GLU A 80 2.08 -0.77 -0.50
N LEU A 81 2.42 -1.59 0.49
CA LEU A 81 3.68 -2.32 0.61
C LEU A 81 3.50 -3.72 0.01
N GLY A 82 4.06 -3.98 -1.17
CA GLY A 82 3.79 -5.17 -1.97
C GLY A 82 2.46 -5.05 -2.70
N SER A 83 2.38 -4.15 -3.68
CA SER A 83 1.10 -3.80 -4.32
C SER A 83 0.61 -4.82 -5.35
N ALA A 84 1.39 -5.85 -5.67
CA ALA A 84 1.03 -6.89 -6.63
C ALA A 84 0.40 -6.32 -7.92
N SER A 85 -0.81 -6.75 -8.28
CA SER A 85 -1.56 -6.24 -9.44
C SER A 85 -2.19 -4.85 -9.23
N GLY A 86 -1.98 -4.21 -8.06
CA GLY A 86 -2.36 -2.83 -7.79
C GLY A 86 -3.82 -2.58 -7.41
N VAL A 87 -4.63 -3.60 -7.20
CA VAL A 87 -6.07 -3.47 -6.93
C VAL A 87 -6.36 -2.58 -5.73
N ILE A 88 -5.68 -2.80 -4.61
CA ILE A 88 -5.88 -2.01 -3.38
C ILE A 88 -5.42 -0.55 -3.57
N THR A 89 -4.26 -0.35 -4.20
CA THR A 89 -3.76 1.00 -4.49
C THR A 89 -4.70 1.77 -5.42
N ILE A 90 -5.24 1.12 -6.48
CA ILE A 90 -6.23 1.73 -7.38
C ILE A 90 -7.53 2.04 -6.62
N MET A 91 -7.97 1.11 -5.78
CA MET A 91 -9.13 1.30 -4.91
C MET A 91 -8.98 2.54 -4.02
N ALA A 92 -7.82 2.70 -3.40
CA ALA A 92 -7.51 3.86 -2.57
C ALA A 92 -7.59 5.17 -3.38
N ASP A 93 -7.01 5.21 -4.61
CA ASP A 93 -7.10 6.39 -5.49
C ASP A 93 -8.54 6.71 -5.87
N LEU A 94 -9.35 5.70 -6.26
CA LEU A 94 -10.77 5.88 -6.57
C LEU A 94 -11.56 6.40 -5.37
N LEU A 95 -11.17 6.05 -4.17
CA LEU A 95 -11.72 6.55 -2.91
C LEU A 95 -11.22 7.96 -2.56
N GLY A 96 -10.26 8.52 -3.27
CA GLY A 96 -9.78 9.90 -3.14
C GLY A 96 -8.48 10.08 -2.36
N TYR A 97 -7.75 9.00 -2.10
CA TYR A 97 -6.38 9.09 -1.59
C TYR A 97 -5.40 9.53 -2.71
N ASP A 98 -4.28 10.13 -2.34
CA ASP A 98 -3.09 10.23 -3.19
C ASP A 98 -2.30 8.93 -3.06
N ALA A 99 -2.58 7.95 -3.93
CA ALA A 99 -2.21 6.56 -3.75
C ALA A 99 -0.97 6.15 -4.54
N CYS A 100 -0.10 5.40 -3.88
CA CYS A 100 1.09 4.80 -4.45
C CYS A 100 1.21 3.33 -4.06
N GLY A 101 1.80 2.51 -4.93
CA GLY A 101 2.15 1.12 -4.66
C GLY A 101 3.62 0.85 -4.96
N ILE A 102 4.27 0.08 -4.11
CA ILE A 102 5.61 -0.46 -4.35
C ILE A 102 5.49 -1.97 -4.51
N GLU A 103 6.06 -2.51 -5.59
CA GLU A 103 6.05 -3.94 -5.88
C GLU A 103 7.42 -4.35 -6.44
N ILE A 104 7.95 -5.49 -5.99
CA ILE A 104 9.26 -5.96 -6.40
C ILE A 104 9.24 -6.63 -7.78
N ASP A 105 8.12 -7.26 -8.15
CA ASP A 105 7.97 -7.92 -9.44
C ASP A 105 7.58 -6.91 -10.53
N HIS A 106 8.49 -6.70 -11.47
CA HIS A 106 8.27 -5.78 -12.59
C HIS A 106 7.06 -6.14 -13.46
N SER A 107 6.71 -7.42 -13.58
CA SER A 107 5.56 -7.87 -14.37
C SER A 107 4.24 -7.52 -13.68
N LEU A 108 4.22 -7.63 -12.35
CA LEU A 108 3.07 -7.19 -11.55
C LEU A 108 2.92 -5.66 -11.59
N VAL A 109 4.04 -4.91 -11.52
CA VAL A 109 4.00 -3.44 -11.69
C VAL A 109 3.42 -3.04 -13.05
N ALA A 110 3.83 -3.72 -14.14
CA ALA A 110 3.27 -3.47 -15.46
C ALA A 110 1.75 -3.75 -15.48
N THR A 111 1.32 -4.87 -14.91
CA THR A 111 -0.10 -5.22 -14.76
C THR A 111 -0.87 -4.16 -13.95
N ALA A 112 -0.29 -3.68 -12.84
CA ALA A 112 -0.90 -2.64 -12.00
C ALA A 112 -1.10 -1.32 -12.77
N ARG A 113 -0.12 -0.93 -13.58
CA ARG A 113 -0.20 0.26 -14.44
C ARG A 113 -1.28 0.12 -15.52
N ASP A 114 -1.37 -1.03 -16.18
CA ASP A 114 -2.42 -1.31 -17.18
C ASP A 114 -3.81 -1.31 -16.54
N LEU A 115 -3.94 -1.91 -15.36
CA LEU A 115 -5.19 -1.92 -14.61
C LEU A 115 -5.58 -0.49 -14.17
N ALA A 116 -4.63 0.31 -13.69
CA ALA A 116 -4.87 1.71 -13.35
C ALA A 116 -5.39 2.52 -14.54
N GLN A 117 -4.78 2.34 -15.72
CA GLN A 117 -5.26 2.98 -16.95
C GLN A 117 -6.68 2.55 -17.30
N ARG A 118 -6.99 1.25 -17.22
CA ARG A 118 -8.34 0.71 -17.50
C ARG A 118 -9.41 1.33 -16.59
N PHE A 119 -9.07 1.62 -15.34
CA PHE A 119 -9.98 2.21 -14.37
C PHE A 119 -9.86 3.74 -14.23
N ASP A 120 -9.16 4.41 -15.15
CA ASP A 120 -8.92 5.87 -15.10
C ASP A 120 -8.46 6.32 -13.71
N SER A 121 -7.51 5.57 -13.15
CA SER A 121 -6.90 5.84 -11.85
C SER A 121 -5.58 6.60 -12.01
N LYS A 122 -5.30 7.48 -11.06
CA LYS A 122 -4.04 8.25 -10.96
C LYS A 122 -3.03 7.60 -10.02
N ALA A 123 -3.34 6.41 -9.50
CA ALA A 123 -2.44 5.64 -8.65
C ALA A 123 -1.08 5.45 -9.32
N ARG A 124 -0.01 5.61 -8.55
CA ARG A 124 1.37 5.49 -9.05
C ARG A 124 1.98 4.19 -8.56
N PHE A 125 2.66 3.48 -9.46
CA PHE A 125 3.32 2.22 -9.16
C PHE A 125 4.80 2.29 -9.49
N VAL A 126 5.65 1.84 -8.58
CA VAL A 126 7.09 1.73 -8.77
C VAL A 126 7.58 0.32 -8.52
N ALA A 127 8.60 -0.08 -9.29
CA ALA A 127 9.25 -1.37 -9.11
C ALA A 127 10.36 -1.25 -8.06
N GLY A 128 10.37 -2.13 -7.08
CA GLY A 128 11.41 -2.17 -6.06
C GLY A 128 10.95 -2.78 -4.75
N SER A 129 11.88 -2.88 -3.83
CA SER A 129 11.56 -3.28 -2.46
C SER A 129 10.88 -2.14 -1.71
N PHE A 130 9.87 -2.47 -0.89
CA PHE A 130 9.27 -1.52 0.03
C PHE A 130 10.12 -1.28 1.28
N PHE A 131 11.27 -1.92 1.38
CA PHE A 131 12.22 -1.59 2.43
C PHE A 131 12.99 -0.31 2.08
N PRO A 132 13.06 0.66 3.01
CA PRO A 132 13.96 1.79 2.88
C PRO A 132 15.41 1.32 2.78
N SER A 133 16.25 2.10 2.10
CA SER A 133 17.67 1.79 1.97
C SER A 133 18.33 1.61 3.34
N GLY A 134 19.00 0.48 3.53
CA GLY A 134 19.68 0.15 4.79
C GLY A 134 18.81 -0.50 5.86
N TYR A 135 17.50 -0.70 5.63
CA TYR A 135 16.68 -1.53 6.50
C TYR A 135 17.13 -2.99 6.42
N LYS A 136 17.24 -3.62 7.59
CA LYS A 136 17.58 -5.04 7.70
C LYS A 136 16.56 -5.73 8.59
N TYR A 137 15.97 -6.79 8.10
CA TYR A 137 15.11 -7.68 8.85
C TYR A 137 15.80 -9.04 9.05
N ARG A 138 15.28 -9.86 9.96
CA ARG A 138 15.75 -11.22 10.17
C ARG A 138 14.93 -12.17 9.29
N ALA A 139 15.60 -13.06 8.57
CA ALA A 139 14.94 -14.03 7.70
C ALA A 139 13.98 -14.99 8.44
N ALA A 140 14.13 -15.14 9.75
CA ALA A 140 13.22 -15.91 10.60
C ALA A 140 11.92 -15.15 10.94
N ASP A 141 11.81 -13.88 10.57
CA ASP A 141 10.66 -13.04 10.90
C ASP A 141 9.53 -13.17 9.87
N GLY A 142 9.67 -14.02 8.84
CA GLY A 142 8.66 -14.30 7.83
C GLY A 142 8.89 -15.61 7.08
N GLU A 143 7.91 -16.03 6.30
CA GLU A 143 8.00 -17.22 5.47
C GLU A 143 8.64 -16.95 4.11
N VAL A 144 9.76 -17.61 3.82
CA VAL A 144 10.57 -17.39 2.60
C VAL A 144 9.87 -17.83 1.30
N ARG A 145 8.90 -18.76 1.38
CA ARG A 145 8.26 -19.34 0.19
C ARG A 145 7.05 -18.58 -0.32
N THR A 146 6.36 -17.92 0.59
CA THR A 146 5.20 -17.10 0.30
C THR A 146 5.31 -15.88 1.19
N GLY A 147 5.53 -14.72 0.66
CA GLY A 147 5.67 -13.55 1.50
C GLY A 147 5.79 -12.28 0.70
N THR A 148 5.56 -11.19 1.38
CA THR A 148 5.70 -9.85 0.83
C THR A 148 7.13 -9.31 0.94
N LEU A 149 7.97 -9.97 1.76
CA LEU A 149 9.34 -9.52 2.00
C LEU A 149 10.25 -9.86 0.81
N GLY A 150 10.77 -8.84 0.17
CA GLY A 150 11.69 -8.99 -0.95
C GLY A 150 12.91 -8.09 -0.84
N GLU A 151 14.12 -8.69 -0.99
CA GLU A 151 15.35 -7.92 -1.09
C GLU A 151 15.49 -7.31 -2.48
N GLY A 152 15.89 -6.03 -2.55
CA GLY A 152 16.07 -5.33 -3.80
C GLY A 152 16.38 -3.84 -3.60
N THR A 153 16.52 -3.12 -4.69
CA THR A 153 16.63 -1.66 -4.65
C THR A 153 15.34 -1.07 -4.08
N SER A 154 15.47 -0.13 -3.16
CA SER A 154 14.34 0.54 -2.54
C SER A 154 13.50 1.31 -3.56
N GLY A 155 12.19 1.05 -3.60
CA GLY A 155 11.24 1.75 -4.48
C GLY A 155 11.00 3.21 -4.09
N TYR A 156 11.31 3.61 -2.87
CA TYR A 156 11.08 4.98 -2.38
C TYR A 156 11.89 6.03 -3.15
N LEU A 157 13.06 5.66 -3.70
CA LEU A 157 13.87 6.56 -4.51
C LEU A 157 13.17 6.94 -5.82
N GLU A 158 12.58 5.96 -6.53
CA GLU A 158 11.81 6.20 -7.75
C GLU A 158 10.51 6.94 -7.45
N LEU A 159 9.90 6.62 -6.31
CA LEU A 159 8.67 7.27 -5.86
C LEU A 159 8.89 8.75 -5.51
N GLY A 160 10.12 9.13 -5.12
CA GLY A 160 10.48 10.49 -4.68
C GLY A 160 9.82 10.88 -3.35
N ARG A 161 9.43 9.88 -2.54
CA ARG A 161 8.78 10.05 -1.22
C ARG A 161 9.31 9.00 -0.26
N ALA A 162 9.40 9.35 1.01
CA ALA A 162 9.78 8.42 2.10
C ALA A 162 8.53 7.82 2.75
N LEU A 163 8.70 6.78 3.58
CA LEU A 163 7.58 6.11 4.24
C LEU A 163 6.82 7.04 5.21
N ASP A 164 7.51 7.98 5.84
CA ASP A 164 6.94 8.97 6.75
C ASP A 164 6.16 10.10 6.06
N ASP A 165 6.17 10.14 4.72
CA ASP A 165 5.34 11.05 3.92
C ASP A 165 3.89 10.57 3.71
N PHE A 166 3.55 9.37 4.20
CA PHE A 166 2.24 8.77 3.99
C PHE A 166 1.40 8.78 5.27
N ASP A 167 0.14 9.20 5.12
CA ASP A 167 -0.83 9.22 6.21
C ASP A 167 -1.40 7.83 6.49
N VAL A 168 -1.54 7.01 5.45
CA VAL A 168 -2.03 5.63 5.53
C VAL A 168 -1.06 4.70 4.80
N VAL A 169 -0.65 3.67 5.51
CA VAL A 169 0.20 2.58 4.99
C VAL A 169 -0.60 1.30 5.04
N PHE A 170 -0.64 0.56 3.95
CA PHE A 170 -1.29 -0.75 3.88
C PHE A 170 -0.27 -1.83 3.57
N GLY A 171 -0.44 -2.99 4.19
CA GLY A 171 0.32 -4.20 3.88
C GLY A 171 -0.47 -5.45 4.19
N TYR A 172 -0.15 -6.53 3.48
CA TYR A 172 -0.68 -7.86 3.73
C TYR A 172 0.48 -8.76 4.18
N PRO A 173 0.84 -8.71 5.49
CA PRO A 173 1.90 -9.57 6.01
C PRO A 173 1.48 -11.04 5.92
N TRP A 174 2.35 -11.85 5.37
CA TRP A 174 2.13 -13.27 5.20
C TRP A 174 3.12 -14.06 6.07
N GLY A 175 2.66 -15.21 6.63
CA GLY A 175 3.56 -16.13 7.31
C GLY A 175 4.33 -15.56 8.52
N GLY A 176 3.76 -14.60 9.28
CA GLY A 176 4.41 -14.02 10.47
C GLY A 176 5.25 -12.77 10.20
N GLU A 177 5.03 -12.08 9.08
CA GLU A 177 5.73 -10.84 8.71
C GLU A 177 5.22 -9.58 9.45
N GLU A 178 4.12 -9.67 10.22
CA GLU A 178 3.56 -8.54 10.96
C GLU A 178 4.59 -7.80 11.84
N PRO A 179 5.50 -8.47 12.58
CA PRO A 179 6.52 -7.79 13.36
C PRO A 179 7.45 -6.94 12.52
N VAL A 180 7.71 -7.36 11.27
CA VAL A 180 8.57 -6.62 10.32
C VAL A 180 7.89 -5.32 9.91
N LEU A 181 6.59 -5.35 9.57
CA LEU A 181 5.85 -4.15 9.21
C LEU A 181 5.72 -3.18 10.40
N LEU A 182 5.49 -3.68 11.61
CA LEU A 182 5.47 -2.86 12.82
C LEU A 182 6.83 -2.22 13.12
N ASP A 183 7.93 -2.95 12.97
CA ASP A 183 9.28 -2.43 13.13
C ASP A 183 9.63 -1.40 12.04
N LEU A 184 9.23 -1.67 10.80
CA LEU A 184 9.39 -0.75 9.67
C LEU A 184 8.70 0.58 9.96
N MET A 185 7.44 0.56 10.38
CA MET A 185 6.70 1.75 10.75
C MET A 185 7.32 2.49 11.94
N LYS A 186 7.80 1.76 12.94
CA LYS A 186 8.47 2.34 14.11
C LYS A 186 9.74 3.10 13.75
N ARG A 187 10.51 2.61 12.77
CA ARG A 187 11.82 3.20 12.41
C ARG A 187 11.76 4.25 11.33
N TYR A 188 10.84 4.09 10.37
CA TYR A 188 10.81 4.88 9.14
C TYR A 188 9.45 5.52 8.85
N GLY A 189 8.39 5.11 9.55
CA GLY A 189 7.06 5.69 9.41
C GLY A 189 6.87 6.94 10.26
N ASN A 190 5.81 7.69 9.96
CA ASN A 190 5.38 8.77 10.82
C ASN A 190 4.53 8.19 11.97
N PRO A 191 4.78 8.54 13.26
CA PRO A 191 4.01 8.04 14.39
C PRO A 191 2.49 8.29 14.31
N GLU A 192 2.07 9.34 13.59
CA GLU A 192 0.67 9.69 13.38
C GLU A 192 0.03 8.91 12.22
N SER A 193 0.83 8.25 11.38
CA SER A 193 0.33 7.45 10.27
C SER A 193 -0.46 6.25 10.76
N LEU A 194 -1.50 5.92 10.01
CA LEU A 194 -2.29 4.72 10.19
C LEU A 194 -1.67 3.57 9.40
N LEU A 195 -1.28 2.50 10.09
CA LEU A 195 -0.93 1.23 9.44
C LEU A 195 -2.17 0.33 9.43
N LEU A 196 -2.60 -0.05 8.24
CA LEU A 196 -3.63 -1.05 8.00
C LEU A 196 -2.97 -2.36 7.57
N MET A 197 -3.17 -3.42 8.31
CA MET A 197 -2.66 -4.75 7.97
C MET A 197 -3.81 -5.72 7.73
N HIS A 198 -3.87 -6.31 6.54
CA HIS A 198 -4.80 -7.40 6.29
C HIS A 198 -4.32 -8.67 6.99
N SER A 199 -5.22 -9.33 7.69
CA SER A 199 -5.01 -10.63 8.36
C SER A 199 -6.05 -11.61 7.87
N VAL A 200 -5.63 -12.83 7.53
CA VAL A 200 -6.53 -13.89 7.03
C VAL A 200 -7.65 -14.20 8.02
N ASN A 201 -7.39 -14.07 9.31
CA ASN A 201 -8.33 -14.48 10.36
C ASN A 201 -9.13 -13.30 10.96
N ASP A 202 -8.56 -12.09 10.95
CA ASP A 202 -9.07 -10.95 11.71
C ASP A 202 -9.53 -9.78 10.80
N GLY A 203 -9.49 -9.95 9.49
CA GLY A 203 -9.78 -8.88 8.53
C GLY A 203 -8.70 -7.81 8.50
N VAL A 204 -9.05 -6.53 8.49
CA VAL A 204 -8.07 -5.44 8.48
C VAL A 204 -7.84 -4.90 9.89
N LEU A 205 -6.64 -5.06 10.38
CA LEU A 205 -6.18 -4.54 11.67
C LEU A 205 -5.58 -3.15 11.49
N ALA A 206 -5.92 -2.23 12.37
CA ALA A 206 -5.45 -0.83 12.34
C ALA A 206 -4.50 -0.55 13.50
N TYR A 207 -3.39 0.11 13.20
CA TYR A 207 -2.34 0.47 14.19
C TYR A 207 -1.96 1.94 14.02
N ARG A 208 -1.63 2.60 15.13
CA ARG A 208 -1.03 3.94 15.15
C ARG A 208 0.02 4.01 16.27
N GLY A 209 1.21 4.53 15.92
CA GLY A 209 2.32 4.58 16.87
C GLY A 209 2.68 3.20 17.45
N GLY A 210 2.50 2.13 16.66
CA GLY A 210 2.77 0.74 17.07
C GLY A 210 1.70 0.12 17.98
N LYS A 211 0.58 0.81 18.25
CA LYS A 211 -0.53 0.31 19.07
C LYS A 211 -1.73 -0.03 18.17
N ARG A 212 -2.33 -1.19 18.40
CA ARG A 212 -3.60 -1.59 17.77
C ARG A 212 -4.72 -0.66 18.27
N LEU A 213 -5.57 -0.20 17.34
CA LEU A 213 -6.73 0.67 17.60
C LEU A 213 -7.98 -0.14 17.93
#